data_baeea24a113e09d6fe9b5ea876b3eaf7
#
_entry.id   baeea24a113e09d6fe9b5ea876b3eaf7
#
_cell.length_a   1.000
_cell.length_b   1.000
_cell.length_c   1.000
_cell.angle_alpha   90.00
_cell.angle_beta   90.00
_cell.angle_gamma   90.00
#
_symmetry.space_group_name_H-M   'P 1'
#
loop_
_entity.id
_entity.type
_entity.pdbx_description
1 polymer ?
#
loop_
_entity_poly.entity_id
_entity_poly.type
_entity_poly.pdbx_seq_one_letter_code
_entity_poly.pdbx_strand_id
1 'polypeptide(L)'
;FWQLNNPLMKIDAVIGNPPYQLTVAKKETDNGQKAVINIFQLFQELVDQLPPHYSSLIYPGGRWIHRSGKGLADFGLKQINDAHLSKLIFYANAGSLFDDAAIADGLSIVLKDYQKTKAGFSYIYGANQEIQLAPPGDKLIPLNPQHMRINGCLERIVRNHHFCFLSEHILPRSLFSIESDF
;
A
#
# COMPACT_ATOMS: atom_id res chain seq x y z
N PHE A 1 13.44 -2.41 20.36
CA PHE A 1 14.23 -2.04 21.55
C PHE A 1 13.97 -2.98 22.70
N TRP A 2 12.75 -3.22 23.13
CA TRP A 2 12.41 -4.05 24.29
C TRP A 2 12.63 -5.54 24.04
N GLN A 3 12.25 -6.08 22.88
CA GLN A 3 12.45 -7.50 22.55
C GLN A 3 13.91 -7.87 22.32
N LEU A 4 14.72 -6.97 21.78
CA LEU A 4 16.15 -7.22 21.59
C LEU A 4 16.89 -7.49 22.92
N ASN A 5 16.33 -7.02 24.03
CA ASN A 5 16.91 -7.21 25.37
C ASN A 5 16.17 -8.23 26.23
N ASN A 6 15.05 -8.82 25.72
CA ASN A 6 14.29 -9.83 26.47
C ASN A 6 13.85 -10.99 25.56
N PRO A 7 14.72 -11.98 25.34
CA PRO A 7 14.47 -13.12 24.44
C PRO A 7 13.29 -14.01 24.88
N LEU A 8 12.75 -13.80 26.07
CA LEU A 8 11.60 -14.57 26.57
C LEU A 8 10.25 -13.91 26.23
N MET A 9 10.23 -12.68 25.73
CA MET A 9 9.00 -11.99 25.39
C MET A 9 8.60 -12.29 23.96
N LYS A 10 7.58 -13.10 23.78
CA LYS A 10 6.94 -13.35 22.48
C LYS A 10 5.76 -12.41 22.32
N ILE A 11 5.66 -11.76 21.15
CA ILE A 11 4.49 -10.98 20.77
C ILE A 11 3.62 -11.86 19.89
N ASP A 12 2.37 -12.10 20.32
CA ASP A 12 1.44 -12.89 19.52
C ASP A 12 0.81 -12.05 18.41
N ALA A 13 0.41 -10.81 18.73
CA ALA A 13 -0.21 -9.95 17.75
C ALA A 13 0.17 -8.47 17.95
N VAL A 14 0.30 -7.76 16.82
CA VAL A 14 0.42 -6.30 16.79
C VAL A 14 -0.76 -5.74 16.01
N ILE A 15 -1.59 -4.95 16.66
CA ILE A 15 -2.77 -4.32 16.06
C ILE A 15 -2.64 -2.82 16.25
N GLY A 16 -2.90 -2.05 15.19
CA GLY A 16 -2.79 -0.61 15.31
C GLY A 16 -3.27 0.19 14.11
N ASN A 17 -3.52 1.46 14.39
CA ASN A 17 -3.72 2.51 13.41
C ASN A 17 -2.56 3.51 13.57
N PRO A 18 -1.43 3.29 12.90
CA PRO A 18 -0.26 4.15 13.06
C PRO A 18 -0.52 5.56 12.51
N PRO A 19 0.20 6.57 12.98
CA PRO A 19 0.14 7.89 12.37
C PRO A 19 0.58 7.80 10.91
N TYR A 20 -0.18 8.45 10.01
CA TYR A 20 0.02 8.32 8.58
C TYR A 20 1.11 9.22 8.04
N GLN A 21 1.19 10.42 8.59
CA GLN A 21 2.02 11.49 8.06
C GLN A 21 2.67 12.28 9.18
N LEU A 22 3.88 12.77 8.89
CA LEU A 22 4.59 13.71 9.73
C LEU A 22 4.79 15.02 8.96
N THR A 23 4.37 16.12 9.56
CA THR A 23 4.66 17.46 9.05
C THR A 23 6.06 17.86 9.46
N VAL A 24 6.94 18.08 8.50
CA VAL A 24 8.32 18.50 8.75
C VAL A 24 8.43 20.01 8.51
N ALA A 25 9.00 20.73 9.48
CA ALA A 25 9.31 22.13 9.29
C ALA A 25 10.35 22.28 8.17
N LYS A 26 9.98 22.96 7.07
CA LYS A 26 10.96 23.37 6.06
C LYS A 26 11.85 24.45 6.64
N LYS A 27 13.17 24.40 6.36
CA LYS A 27 14.02 25.59 6.41
C LYS A 27 13.37 26.65 5.50
N GLU A 28 13.37 27.91 5.99
CA GLU A 28 12.77 29.08 5.34
C GLU A 28 13.34 29.33 3.92
N THR A 29 12.97 28.53 2.97
CA THR A 29 13.15 28.83 1.56
C THR A 29 11.89 28.41 0.85
N ASP A 30 11.16 29.41 0.42
CA ASP A 30 10.09 29.34 -0.57
C ASP A 30 8.69 28.85 -0.13
N ASN A 31 7.73 29.74 -0.29
CA ASN A 31 6.27 29.54 -0.33
C ASN A 31 5.53 28.95 0.88
N GLY A 32 6.09 28.91 2.07
CA GLY A 32 5.31 28.64 3.31
C GLY A 32 4.66 27.26 3.43
N GLN A 33 4.78 26.37 2.44
CA GLN A 33 4.21 25.03 2.49
C GLN A 33 5.08 24.09 3.31
N LYS A 34 4.52 23.53 4.37
CA LYS A 34 5.18 22.51 5.19
C LYS A 34 5.29 21.21 4.40
N ALA A 35 6.49 20.62 4.36
CA ALA A 35 6.68 19.31 3.75
C ALA A 35 6.01 18.25 4.62
N VAL A 36 5.23 17.37 4.00
CA VAL A 36 4.58 16.23 4.65
C VAL A 36 5.22 14.95 4.12
N ILE A 37 5.66 14.09 5.03
CA ILE A 37 6.21 12.77 4.70
C ILE A 37 5.30 11.66 5.22
N ASN A 38 5.16 10.58 4.47
CA ASN A 38 4.46 9.40 4.91
C ASN A 38 5.33 8.64 5.90
N ILE A 39 4.77 8.24 7.03
CA ILE A 39 5.50 7.50 8.08
C ILE A 39 4.86 6.16 8.44
N PHE A 40 3.64 5.87 8.02
CA PHE A 40 2.96 4.60 8.32
C PHE A 40 3.75 3.38 7.86
N GLN A 41 4.50 3.50 6.76
CA GLN A 41 5.38 2.46 6.25
C GLN A 41 6.48 2.08 7.25
N LEU A 42 7.02 3.04 7.99
CA LEU A 42 8.05 2.80 9.00
C LEU A 42 7.51 1.96 10.17
N PHE A 43 6.22 2.13 10.50
CA PHE A 43 5.58 1.29 11.52
C PHE A 43 5.44 -0.16 11.06
N GLN A 44 5.11 -0.39 9.78
CA GLN A 44 5.08 -1.75 9.24
C GLN A 44 6.47 -2.37 9.23
N GLU A 45 7.48 -1.63 8.82
CA GLU A 45 8.87 -2.11 8.83
C GLU A 45 9.35 -2.43 10.24
N LEU A 46 8.95 -1.64 11.23
CA LEU A 46 9.24 -1.92 12.64
C LEU A 46 8.56 -3.21 13.11
N VAL A 47 7.29 -3.40 12.75
CA VAL A 47 6.55 -4.62 13.10
C VAL A 47 7.16 -5.84 12.43
N ASP A 48 7.59 -5.74 11.18
CA ASP A 48 8.27 -6.81 10.45
C ASP A 48 9.60 -7.24 11.12
N GLN A 49 10.24 -6.34 11.89
CA GLN A 49 11.45 -6.64 12.68
C GLN A 49 11.14 -7.28 14.04
N LEU A 50 9.92 -7.20 14.52
CA LEU A 50 9.50 -7.73 15.83
C LEU A 50 9.00 -9.18 15.79
N PRO A 51 8.98 -9.86 14.68
CA PRO A 51 8.26 -11.04 14.20
C PRO A 51 7.13 -11.52 15.13
N PRO A 52 6.00 -10.82 15.21
CA PRO A 52 4.82 -11.32 15.92
C PRO A 52 4.26 -12.54 15.17
N HIS A 53 3.30 -13.26 15.75
CA HIS A 53 2.55 -14.26 14.98
C HIS A 53 1.66 -13.56 13.93
N TYR A 54 0.97 -12.50 14.34
CA TYR A 54 0.08 -11.74 13.46
C TYR A 54 0.31 -10.24 13.57
N SER A 55 0.06 -9.53 12.48
CA SER A 55 -0.11 -8.08 12.56
C SER A 55 -1.34 -7.63 11.76
N SER A 56 -2.04 -6.62 12.29
CA SER A 56 -3.14 -5.95 11.59
C SER A 56 -2.97 -4.45 11.72
N LEU A 57 -2.54 -3.80 10.64
CA LEU A 57 -2.32 -2.37 10.61
C LEU A 57 -3.27 -1.69 9.61
N ILE A 58 -3.70 -0.48 9.95
CA ILE A 58 -4.52 0.37 9.09
C ILE A 58 -3.59 1.34 8.36
N TYR A 59 -3.66 1.35 7.01
CA TYR A 59 -2.90 2.29 6.19
C TYR A 59 -3.82 3.33 5.54
N PRO A 60 -3.31 4.52 5.24
CA PRO A 60 -4.06 5.51 4.51
C PRO A 60 -4.16 5.13 3.03
N GLY A 61 -5.39 5.10 2.51
CA GLY A 61 -5.69 4.99 1.10
C GLY A 61 -5.27 3.73 0.38
N GLY A 62 -5.36 3.83 -0.94
CA GLY A 62 -4.98 2.80 -1.89
C GLY A 62 -3.70 3.10 -2.69
N ARG A 63 -3.06 4.24 -2.48
CA ARG A 63 -1.90 4.67 -3.29
C ARG A 63 -0.72 3.70 -3.21
N TRP A 64 -0.50 3.10 -2.06
CA TRP A 64 0.54 2.10 -1.90
C TRP A 64 0.25 0.82 -2.69
N ILE A 65 -1.03 0.44 -2.83
CA ILE A 65 -1.47 -0.72 -3.62
C ILE A 65 -1.20 -0.47 -5.12
N HIS A 66 -1.50 0.73 -5.59
CA HIS A 66 -1.22 1.17 -6.96
C HIS A 66 0.22 1.59 -7.19
N ARG A 67 1.05 1.57 -6.16
CA ARG A 67 2.44 2.04 -6.21
C ARG A 67 2.54 3.49 -6.73
N SER A 68 1.50 4.27 -6.53
CA SER A 68 1.43 5.68 -6.86
C SER A 68 1.69 6.53 -5.61
N GLY A 69 2.15 7.73 -5.82
CA GLY A 69 2.51 8.62 -4.72
C GLY A 69 3.99 8.52 -4.33
N LYS A 70 4.50 9.63 -3.84
CA LYS A 70 5.92 9.82 -3.54
C LYS A 70 6.37 8.85 -2.43
N GLY A 71 7.36 8.01 -2.74
CA GLY A 71 7.96 7.07 -1.78
C GLY A 71 7.14 5.81 -1.48
N LEU A 72 6.02 5.56 -2.21
CA LEU A 72 5.17 4.39 -1.97
C LEU A 72 5.33 3.27 -2.99
N ALA A 73 6.09 3.47 -4.06
CA ALA A 73 6.24 2.47 -5.12
C ALA A 73 6.93 1.19 -4.61
N ASP A 74 8.11 1.34 -4.02
CA ASP A 74 8.90 0.22 -3.50
C ASP A 74 8.23 -0.43 -2.30
N PHE A 75 7.68 0.39 -1.38
CA PHE A 75 6.92 -0.11 -0.25
C PHE A 75 5.72 -0.95 -0.72
N GLY A 76 4.92 -0.42 -1.65
CA GLY A 76 3.76 -1.12 -2.19
C GLY A 76 4.15 -2.44 -2.87
N LEU A 77 5.19 -2.41 -3.71
CA LEU A 77 5.71 -3.60 -4.39
C LEU A 77 6.13 -4.68 -3.38
N LYS A 78 6.86 -4.29 -2.35
CA LYS A 78 7.29 -5.18 -1.28
C LYS A 78 6.08 -5.79 -0.54
N GLN A 79 5.12 -4.96 -0.15
CA GLN A 79 3.97 -5.41 0.64
C GLN A 79 3.05 -6.38 -0.12
N ILE A 80 2.70 -6.08 -1.39
CA ILE A 80 1.77 -6.93 -2.17
C ILE A 80 2.38 -8.28 -2.58
N ASN A 81 3.71 -8.39 -2.56
CA ASN A 81 4.43 -9.64 -2.85
C ASN A 81 4.95 -10.35 -1.59
N ASP A 82 4.70 -9.78 -0.41
CA ASP A 82 5.15 -10.38 0.85
C ASP A 82 4.45 -11.72 1.09
N ALA A 83 5.25 -12.76 1.37
CA ALA A 83 4.74 -14.08 1.70
C ALA A 83 3.86 -14.08 2.95
N HIS A 84 4.10 -13.17 3.87
CA HIS A 84 3.33 -13.03 5.11
C HIS A 84 2.02 -12.29 4.93
N LEU A 85 1.82 -11.55 3.84
CA LEU A 85 0.54 -10.89 3.58
C LEU A 85 -0.56 -11.94 3.46
N SER A 86 -1.48 -11.94 4.42
CA SER A 86 -2.58 -12.90 4.49
C SER A 86 -3.87 -12.31 3.94
N LYS A 87 -4.19 -11.07 4.33
CA LYS A 87 -5.43 -10.42 3.89
C LYS A 87 -5.22 -8.91 3.72
N LEU A 88 -5.81 -8.39 2.67
CA LEU A 88 -5.91 -6.96 2.39
C LEU A 88 -7.39 -6.59 2.24
N ILE A 89 -7.86 -5.63 3.04
CA ILE A 89 -9.20 -5.08 2.93
C ILE A 89 -9.06 -3.61 2.58
N PHE A 90 -9.68 -3.18 1.48
CA PHE A 90 -9.63 -1.78 1.05
C PHE A 90 -11.03 -1.17 1.05
N TYR A 91 -11.18 -0.05 1.72
CA TYR A 91 -12.35 0.78 1.76
C TYR A 91 -12.09 2.08 1.02
N ALA A 92 -12.77 2.29 -0.10
CA ALA A 92 -12.63 3.52 -0.89
C ALA A 92 -13.15 4.76 -0.16
N ASN A 93 -14.11 4.57 0.75
CA ASN A 93 -14.64 5.62 1.60
C ASN A 93 -14.28 5.30 3.07
N ALA A 94 -13.42 6.10 3.66
CA ALA A 94 -13.01 5.96 5.05
C ALA A 94 -14.19 6.16 6.04
N GLY A 95 -15.15 6.99 5.67
CA GLY A 95 -16.38 7.22 6.45
C GLY A 95 -17.27 6.00 6.61
N SER A 96 -17.04 4.92 5.83
CA SER A 96 -17.73 3.64 6.07
C SER A 96 -17.20 2.87 7.28
N LEU A 97 -16.04 3.25 7.82
CA LEU A 97 -15.44 2.65 9.00
C LEU A 97 -15.36 3.62 10.19
N PHE A 98 -15.16 4.90 9.90
CA PHE A 98 -14.97 5.94 10.91
C PHE A 98 -15.81 7.16 10.50
N ASP A 99 -16.87 7.43 11.24
CA ASP A 99 -17.91 8.41 10.88
C ASP A 99 -17.38 9.81 10.53
N ASP A 100 -16.29 10.27 11.16
CA ASP A 100 -15.73 11.59 10.95
C ASP A 100 -14.41 11.59 10.16
N ALA A 101 -14.03 10.47 9.54
CA ALA A 101 -12.74 10.37 8.86
C ALA A 101 -12.79 10.90 7.41
N ALA A 102 -12.32 12.10 7.20
CA ALA A 102 -12.13 12.70 5.87
C ALA A 102 -10.76 12.28 5.25
N ILE A 103 -10.60 10.99 4.92
CA ILE A 103 -9.41 10.50 4.24
C ILE A 103 -9.73 10.30 2.76
N ALA A 104 -9.21 11.19 1.92
CA ALA A 104 -9.59 11.32 0.51
C ALA A 104 -9.38 10.04 -0.33
N ASP A 105 -8.37 9.22 0.01
CA ASP A 105 -8.01 8.05 -0.79
C ASP A 105 -8.48 6.73 -0.15
N GLY A 106 -9.39 6.79 0.84
CA GLY A 106 -9.89 5.63 1.56
C GLY A 106 -8.92 5.08 2.61
N LEU A 107 -9.15 3.84 3.03
CA LEU A 107 -8.35 3.13 4.02
C LEU A 107 -8.09 1.70 3.57
N SER A 108 -6.96 1.16 3.95
CA SER A 108 -6.66 -0.26 3.79
C SER A 108 -6.29 -0.90 5.14
N ILE A 109 -6.82 -2.09 5.39
CA ILE A 109 -6.45 -2.93 6.53
C ILE A 109 -5.58 -4.04 6.01
N VAL A 110 -4.38 -4.13 6.54
CA VAL A 110 -3.34 -5.09 6.13
C VAL A 110 -3.15 -6.10 7.25
N LEU A 111 -3.52 -7.36 6.99
CA LEU A 111 -3.30 -8.46 7.91
C LEU A 111 -2.12 -9.31 7.42
N LYS A 112 -1.11 -9.48 8.26
CA LYS A 112 -0.01 -10.41 8.04
C LYS A 112 -0.08 -11.58 9.03
N ASP A 113 0.27 -12.75 8.53
CA ASP A 113 0.53 -13.97 9.28
C ASP A 113 1.98 -14.36 9.05
N TYR A 114 2.83 -14.17 10.05
CA TYR A 114 4.27 -14.38 9.93
C TYR A 114 4.67 -15.87 9.93
N GLN A 115 3.72 -16.77 10.14
CA GLN A 115 3.91 -18.21 9.95
C GLN A 115 3.63 -18.66 8.51
N LYS A 116 2.95 -17.81 7.73
CA LYS A 116 2.64 -18.06 6.33
C LYS A 116 3.90 -17.94 5.46
N THR A 117 4.16 -18.96 4.65
CA THR A 117 5.36 -19.03 3.79
C THR A 117 5.08 -18.90 2.31
N LYS A 118 3.80 -18.99 1.91
CA LYS A 118 3.40 -18.87 0.50
C LYS A 118 2.88 -17.47 0.22
N ALA A 119 3.46 -16.81 -0.77
CA ALA A 119 2.94 -15.54 -1.26
C ALA A 119 1.56 -15.70 -1.91
N GLY A 120 0.81 -14.60 -1.95
CA GLY A 120 -0.61 -14.58 -2.32
C GLY A 120 -1.47 -14.27 -1.11
N PHE A 121 -2.60 -13.62 -1.30
CA PHE A 121 -3.41 -13.10 -0.21
C PHE A 121 -4.88 -13.01 -0.59
N SER A 122 -5.74 -12.93 0.42
CA SER A 122 -7.15 -12.61 0.26
C SER A 122 -7.31 -11.10 0.06
N TYR A 123 -8.06 -10.68 -0.93
CA TYR A 123 -8.37 -9.28 -1.18
C TYR A 123 -9.87 -9.04 -1.09
N ILE A 124 -10.26 -8.03 -0.32
CA ILE A 124 -11.65 -7.60 -0.12
C ILE A 124 -11.74 -6.10 -0.45
N TYR A 125 -12.72 -5.72 -1.25
CA TYR A 125 -13.04 -4.33 -1.54
C TYR A 125 -14.35 -3.95 -0.85
N GLY A 126 -14.26 -3.16 0.21
CA GLY A 126 -15.41 -2.78 1.02
C GLY A 126 -16.13 -3.99 1.61
N ALA A 127 -17.42 -4.10 1.32
CA ALA A 127 -18.27 -5.23 1.72
C ALA A 127 -18.41 -6.32 0.64
N ASN A 128 -17.60 -6.26 -0.43
CA ASN A 128 -17.68 -7.20 -1.53
C ASN A 128 -17.09 -8.57 -1.16
N GLN A 129 -17.31 -9.53 -2.07
CA GLN A 129 -16.80 -10.88 -1.91
C GLN A 129 -15.27 -10.91 -1.86
N GLU A 130 -14.74 -11.74 -0.98
CA GLU A 130 -13.32 -12.06 -0.88
C GLU A 130 -12.80 -12.77 -2.14
N ILE A 131 -11.69 -12.31 -2.67
CA ILE A 131 -11.01 -12.88 -3.84
C ILE A 131 -9.60 -13.28 -3.44
N GLN A 132 -9.19 -14.49 -3.82
CA GLN A 132 -7.82 -14.94 -3.64
C GLN A 132 -6.95 -14.47 -4.79
N LEU A 133 -5.86 -13.78 -4.46
CA LEU A 133 -4.87 -13.31 -5.41
C LEU A 133 -3.55 -14.03 -5.24
N ALA A 134 -2.98 -14.47 -6.36
CA ALA A 134 -1.57 -14.84 -6.42
C ALA A 134 -0.69 -13.58 -6.27
N PRO A 135 0.59 -13.70 -5.88
CA PRO A 135 1.47 -12.56 -5.83
C PRO A 135 1.59 -11.92 -7.22
N PRO A 136 1.30 -10.61 -7.36
CA PRO A 136 1.23 -10.00 -8.67
C PRO A 136 2.60 -9.75 -9.32
N GLY A 137 3.71 -9.89 -8.57
CA GLY A 137 5.03 -9.48 -9.04
C GLY A 137 5.05 -7.98 -9.33
N ASP A 138 5.56 -7.61 -10.50
CA ASP A 138 5.62 -6.21 -10.93
C ASP A 138 4.30 -5.68 -11.50
N LYS A 139 3.29 -6.52 -11.67
CA LYS A 139 1.99 -6.10 -12.18
C LYS A 139 1.25 -5.25 -11.16
N LEU A 140 0.55 -4.23 -11.67
CA LEU A 140 -0.39 -3.45 -10.86
C LEU A 140 -1.67 -4.26 -10.63
N ILE A 141 -2.20 -4.19 -9.42
CA ILE A 141 -3.53 -4.71 -9.11
C ILE A 141 -4.53 -3.56 -9.06
N PRO A 142 -5.75 -3.73 -9.59
CA PRO A 142 -6.79 -2.72 -9.45
C PRO A 142 -7.24 -2.61 -7.99
N LEU A 143 -7.62 -1.41 -7.55
CA LEU A 143 -8.18 -1.22 -6.20
C LEU A 143 -9.46 -2.03 -6.01
N ASN A 144 -10.32 -2.07 -7.01
CA ASN A 144 -11.46 -2.97 -7.00
C ASN A 144 -11.08 -4.30 -7.69
N PRO A 145 -10.97 -5.40 -6.93
CA PRO A 145 -10.54 -6.69 -7.49
C PRO A 145 -11.51 -7.26 -8.52
N GLN A 146 -12.77 -6.81 -8.57
CA GLN A 146 -13.71 -7.20 -9.62
C GLN A 146 -13.23 -6.75 -11.02
N HIS A 147 -12.38 -5.72 -11.09
CA HIS A 147 -11.79 -5.25 -12.34
C HIS A 147 -10.63 -6.14 -12.84
N MET A 148 -10.17 -7.12 -12.06
CA MET A 148 -9.10 -8.05 -12.49
C MET A 148 -9.44 -8.76 -13.79
N ARG A 149 -10.72 -9.12 -13.99
CA ARG A 149 -11.17 -9.77 -15.22
C ARG A 149 -11.02 -8.84 -16.43
N ILE A 150 -11.35 -7.56 -16.27
CA ILE A 150 -11.20 -6.55 -17.32
C ILE A 150 -9.74 -6.37 -17.67
N ASN A 151 -8.86 -6.25 -16.65
CA ASN A 151 -7.42 -6.16 -16.87
C ASN A 151 -6.87 -7.36 -17.63
N GLY A 152 -7.30 -8.57 -17.29
CA GLY A 152 -6.90 -9.77 -18.02
C GLY A 152 -7.36 -9.80 -19.48
N CYS A 153 -8.51 -9.22 -19.79
CA CYS A 153 -8.97 -9.04 -21.16
C CYS A 153 -8.12 -8.02 -21.91
N LEU A 154 -7.81 -6.88 -21.29
CA LEU A 154 -6.95 -5.85 -21.88
C LEU A 154 -5.54 -6.37 -22.15
N GLU A 155 -4.92 -7.05 -21.19
CA GLU A 155 -3.59 -7.67 -21.37
C GLU A 155 -3.57 -8.65 -22.55
N ARG A 156 -4.65 -9.42 -22.73
CA ARG A 156 -4.78 -10.35 -23.84
C ARG A 156 -4.87 -9.62 -25.19
N ILE A 157 -5.66 -8.56 -25.26
CA ILE A 157 -5.79 -7.73 -26.46
C ILE A 157 -4.43 -7.12 -26.82
N VAL A 158 -3.75 -6.49 -25.83
CA VAL A 158 -2.43 -5.89 -26.02
C VAL A 158 -1.44 -6.92 -26.59
N ARG A 159 -1.41 -8.12 -26.01
CA ARG A 159 -0.52 -9.19 -26.45
C ARG A 159 -0.84 -9.69 -27.87
N ASN A 160 -2.13 -9.94 -28.16
CA ASN A 160 -2.56 -10.53 -29.44
C ASN A 160 -2.38 -9.56 -30.62
N HIS A 161 -2.43 -8.26 -30.37
CA HIS A 161 -2.29 -7.25 -31.40
C HIS A 161 -0.92 -6.56 -31.37
N HIS A 162 0.02 -7.06 -30.56
CA HIS A 162 1.36 -6.47 -30.40
C HIS A 162 1.32 -4.97 -30.03
N PHE A 163 0.30 -4.57 -29.27
CA PHE A 163 0.24 -3.23 -28.71
C PHE A 163 1.18 -3.12 -27.51
N CYS A 164 1.59 -1.91 -27.19
CA CYS A 164 2.28 -1.57 -25.95
C CYS A 164 1.38 -0.73 -25.05
N PHE A 165 1.65 -0.76 -23.77
CA PHE A 165 0.95 0.11 -22.85
C PHE A 165 1.48 1.55 -22.96
N LEU A 166 0.58 2.51 -22.92
CA LEU A 166 0.95 3.93 -22.99
C LEU A 166 1.95 4.32 -21.89
N SER A 167 1.89 3.68 -20.73
CA SER A 167 2.84 3.88 -19.63
C SER A 167 4.29 3.61 -20.01
N GLU A 168 4.56 2.81 -21.02
CA GLU A 168 5.92 2.55 -21.54
C GLU A 168 6.49 3.73 -22.33
N HIS A 169 5.63 4.64 -22.77
CA HIS A 169 5.97 5.80 -23.58
C HIS A 169 5.78 7.14 -22.85
N ILE A 170 5.19 7.10 -21.65
CA ILE A 170 5.02 8.30 -20.82
C ILE A 170 6.26 8.50 -19.98
N LEU A 171 6.96 9.58 -20.25
CA LEU A 171 8.09 10.00 -19.46
C LEU A 171 7.62 10.71 -18.17
N PRO A 172 8.35 10.55 -17.06
CA PRO A 172 8.00 11.25 -15.82
C PRO A 172 8.14 12.77 -16.01
N ARG A 173 7.21 13.52 -15.44
CA ARG A 173 7.18 14.99 -15.53
C ARG A 173 8.49 15.64 -15.09
N SER A 174 9.16 15.07 -14.11
CA SER A 174 10.45 15.54 -13.60
C SER A 174 11.57 15.51 -14.64
N LEU A 175 11.46 14.68 -15.68
CA LEU A 175 12.47 14.61 -16.75
C LEU A 175 12.58 15.92 -17.55
N PHE A 176 11.48 16.66 -17.62
CA PHE A 176 11.41 17.91 -18.39
C PHE A 176 11.50 19.15 -17.51
N SER A 177 11.81 19.00 -16.22
CA SER A 177 11.78 20.10 -15.23
C SER A 177 10.46 20.88 -15.21
N ILE A 178 9.36 20.24 -15.63
CA ILE A 178 8.04 20.85 -15.62
C ILE A 178 7.51 20.72 -14.18
N GLU A 179 7.61 21.78 -13.43
CA GLU A 179 7.02 21.89 -12.11
C GLU A 179 5.66 22.60 -12.19
N SER A 180 4.82 22.40 -11.16
CA SER A 180 3.41 22.87 -11.17
C SER A 180 3.24 24.32 -10.71
N ASP A 181 4.30 25.10 -10.74
CA ASP A 181 4.27 26.50 -10.34
C ASP A 181 3.86 27.38 -11.55
N PHE A 182 2.58 27.23 -11.93
CA PHE A 182 1.88 28.19 -12.76
C PHE A 182 0.78 28.87 -11.96
#